data_6a769907b77bea9c22c03f91e740ddd6
#
_entry.id   6a769907b77bea9c22c03f91e740ddd6
#
_cell.length_a   1.000
_cell.length_b   1.000
_cell.length_c   1.000
_cell.angle_alpha   90.00
_cell.angle_beta   90.00
_cell.angle_gamma   90.00
#
_symmetry.space_group_name_H-M   'P 1'
#
loop_
_entity.id
_entity.type
_entity.pdbx_description
1 polymer ?
#
loop_
_entity_poly.entity_id
_entity_poly.type
_entity_poly.pdbx_seq_one_letter_code
_entity_poly.pdbx_strand_id
1 'polypeptide(L)'
;MYFHYKKQKDLSIFGLIFKNQLQDKKSIMKLLVCISQTPDTTTKIKFSDDNTAFDKNGVQFIMNPYDEWYALVRALELKEQQGGSVTILHVGPQANETVIRKGLAIGADDAVRVDAEPQNAMFTAAQIAAYAKSENFDIVFMGKETIDYNGSEVAAMTAEMLDAPFVSYATKLDVSGDTATLERDIEGCLLYTSDAADE
;
A
#
# COMPACT_ATOMS: atom_id res chain seq x y z
N MET A 1 15.00 -15.71 4.71
CA MET A 1 14.08 -14.66 5.17
C MET A 1 13.70 -14.95 6.61
N TYR A 2 14.22 -14.23 7.58
CA TYR A 2 13.95 -14.44 9.00
C TYR A 2 12.89 -13.47 9.45
N PHE A 3 11.77 -13.95 9.98
CA PHE A 3 10.73 -13.14 10.58
C PHE A 3 10.96 -13.07 12.09
N HIS A 4 11.16 -11.87 12.62
CA HIS A 4 11.19 -11.64 14.05
C HIS A 4 9.84 -11.05 14.46
N TYR A 5 9.20 -11.67 15.45
CA TYR A 5 7.90 -11.21 15.97
C TYR A 5 8.12 -10.46 17.27
N LYS A 6 7.67 -9.23 17.34
CA LYS A 6 7.66 -8.45 18.57
C LYS A 6 6.32 -7.71 18.68
N LYS A 7 5.72 -7.80 19.84
CA LYS A 7 4.48 -7.08 20.16
C LYS A 7 4.81 -5.61 20.34
N GLN A 8 4.45 -4.77 19.39
CA GLN A 8 4.60 -3.31 19.49
C GLN A 8 3.23 -2.66 19.26
N LYS A 9 2.90 -1.70 20.15
CA LYS A 9 1.63 -0.97 20.16
C LYS A 9 1.73 0.30 19.32
N ASP A 10 2.08 0.24 18.06
CA ASP A 10 2.02 1.41 17.20
C ASP A 10 1.40 1.02 15.85
N LEU A 11 0.33 1.73 15.51
CA LEU A 11 -0.49 1.50 14.33
C LEU A 11 0.22 2.02 13.07
N SER A 12 0.98 1.19 12.42
CA SER A 12 1.31 1.43 11.02
C SER A 12 1.30 0.11 10.26
N ILE A 13 0.30 -0.09 9.43
CA ILE A 13 0.05 -1.36 8.80
C ILE A 13 0.05 -1.18 7.29
N PHE A 14 1.10 -1.66 6.63
CA PHE A 14 1.21 -1.66 5.18
C PHE A 14 1.61 -3.02 4.63
N GLY A 15 1.30 -3.27 3.37
CA GLY A 15 1.70 -4.47 2.65
C GLY A 15 2.99 -4.22 1.88
N LEU A 16 3.88 -5.19 1.88
CA LEU A 16 5.16 -5.12 1.18
C LEU A 16 5.33 -6.32 0.26
N ILE A 17 5.71 -6.05 -0.97
CA ILE A 17 5.98 -7.03 -2.02
C ILE A 17 7.42 -6.86 -2.47
N PHE A 18 8.18 -7.93 -2.49
CA PHE A 18 9.60 -7.91 -2.81
C PHE A 18 9.89 -8.65 -4.10
N LYS A 19 10.88 -8.19 -4.84
CA LYS A 19 11.43 -8.93 -5.97
C LYS A 19 12.14 -10.19 -5.47
N ASN A 20 11.98 -11.31 -6.18
CA ASN A 20 12.51 -12.63 -5.80
C ASN A 20 14.04 -12.72 -5.71
N GLN A 21 14.78 -11.76 -6.23
CA GLN A 21 16.23 -11.63 -6.06
C GLN A 21 16.61 -10.14 -6.12
N LEU A 22 17.07 -9.62 -5.01
CA LEU A 22 17.86 -8.39 -5.03
C LEU A 22 19.22 -8.80 -5.62
N GLN A 23 19.42 -8.50 -6.90
CA GLN A 23 20.67 -8.88 -7.58
C GLN A 23 21.84 -8.05 -7.06
N ASP A 24 22.97 -8.69 -6.91
CA ASP A 24 24.32 -8.17 -6.62
C ASP A 24 24.76 -7.07 -7.60
N LYS A 25 24.06 -5.96 -7.63
CA LYS A 25 24.48 -4.73 -8.28
C LYS A 25 24.18 -3.58 -7.33
N LYS A 26 25.16 -2.72 -7.17
CA LYS A 26 25.07 -1.35 -6.65
C LYS A 26 24.09 -0.53 -7.54
N SER A 27 22.91 -1.08 -7.79
CA SER A 27 21.85 -0.45 -8.55
C SER A 27 21.03 0.43 -7.60
N ILE A 28 20.74 1.60 -8.04
CA ILE A 28 19.85 2.55 -7.38
C ILE A 28 18.51 1.84 -7.16
N MET A 29 18.08 1.74 -5.89
CA MET A 29 16.85 1.05 -5.50
C MET A 29 15.62 1.72 -6.11
N LYS A 30 14.77 0.95 -6.77
CA LYS A 30 13.50 1.42 -7.33
C LYS A 30 12.34 1.01 -6.44
N LEU A 31 11.66 1.98 -5.86
CA LEU A 31 10.54 1.77 -4.95
C LEU A 31 9.24 2.22 -5.62
N LEU A 32 8.22 1.36 -5.59
CA LEU A 32 6.87 1.68 -6.02
C LEU A 32 5.97 1.85 -4.81
N VAL A 33 5.19 2.91 -4.76
CA VAL A 33 4.16 3.11 -3.74
C VAL A 33 2.80 3.23 -4.41
N CYS A 34 1.91 2.31 -4.15
CA CYS A 34 0.55 2.38 -4.67
C CYS A 34 -0.32 3.23 -3.74
N ILE A 35 -1.00 4.20 -4.33
CA ILE A 35 -1.90 5.12 -3.61
C ILE A 35 -3.30 5.05 -4.19
N SER A 36 -4.29 5.24 -3.35
CA SER A 36 -5.70 5.31 -3.72
C SER A 36 -6.34 6.65 -3.33
N GLN A 37 -7.54 6.87 -3.82
CA GLN A 37 -8.36 8.01 -3.48
C GLN A 37 -9.56 7.55 -2.65
N THR A 38 -9.79 8.20 -1.52
CA THR A 38 -10.93 7.95 -0.64
C THR A 38 -11.66 9.25 -0.31
N PRO A 39 -12.94 9.20 0.06
CA PRO A 39 -13.59 10.35 0.69
C PRO A 39 -12.86 10.73 1.97
N ASP A 40 -12.80 12.02 2.27
CA ASP A 40 -12.25 12.51 3.55
C ASP A 40 -13.01 11.90 4.74
N THR A 41 -12.31 11.65 5.84
CA THR A 41 -12.86 11.02 7.06
C THR A 41 -14.03 11.79 7.68
N THR A 42 -14.14 13.07 7.39
CA THR A 42 -15.23 13.93 7.86
C THR A 42 -16.44 13.96 6.91
N THR A 43 -16.36 13.24 5.80
CA THR A 43 -17.42 13.21 4.79
C THR A 43 -18.71 12.62 5.34
N LYS A 44 -19.80 13.34 5.13
CA LYS A 44 -21.14 12.80 5.40
C LYS A 44 -21.56 11.93 4.23
N ILE A 45 -21.69 10.65 4.47
CA ILE A 45 -22.12 9.70 3.44
C ILE A 45 -23.58 9.95 3.07
N LYS A 46 -23.80 10.19 1.78
CA LYS A 46 -25.12 10.34 1.17
C LYS A 46 -25.21 9.46 -0.08
N PHE A 47 -26.39 9.01 -0.37
CA PHE A 47 -26.67 8.28 -1.60
C PHE A 47 -27.43 9.17 -2.59
N SER A 48 -27.33 8.82 -3.87
CA SER A 48 -28.17 9.41 -4.91
C SER A 48 -29.66 9.16 -4.64
N ASP A 49 -30.56 9.92 -5.28
CA ASP A 49 -32.00 9.86 -5.02
C ASP A 49 -32.61 8.47 -5.21
N ASP A 50 -32.00 7.63 -6.03
CA ASP A 50 -32.38 6.23 -6.26
C ASP A 50 -31.66 5.23 -5.32
N ASN A 51 -30.79 5.71 -4.44
CA ASN A 51 -29.95 4.93 -3.52
C ASN A 51 -29.04 3.91 -4.21
N THR A 52 -28.71 4.09 -5.47
CA THR A 52 -27.88 3.14 -6.23
C THR A 52 -26.40 3.50 -6.23
N ALA A 53 -26.06 4.76 -5.92
CA ALA A 53 -24.68 5.23 -5.95
C ALA A 53 -24.39 6.21 -4.81
N PHE A 54 -23.11 6.32 -4.48
CA PHE A 54 -22.62 7.33 -3.56
C PHE A 54 -22.71 8.72 -4.20
N ASP A 55 -23.35 9.67 -3.51
CA ASP A 55 -23.41 11.07 -3.95
C ASP A 55 -22.06 11.75 -3.69
N LYS A 56 -21.33 12.03 -4.76
CA LYS A 56 -20.01 12.68 -4.72
C LYS A 56 -20.09 14.22 -4.66
N ASN A 57 -21.28 14.82 -4.69
CA ASN A 57 -21.42 16.26 -4.69
C ASN A 57 -20.95 16.88 -3.37
N GLY A 58 -19.97 17.78 -3.45
CA GLY A 58 -19.40 18.44 -2.29
C GLY A 58 -18.49 17.55 -1.42
N VAL A 59 -18.17 16.35 -1.87
CA VAL A 59 -17.25 15.45 -1.19
C VAL A 59 -15.81 15.87 -1.48
N GLN A 60 -15.02 16.06 -0.43
CA GLN A 60 -13.60 16.20 -0.56
C GLN A 60 -12.97 14.82 -0.63
N PHE A 61 -12.22 14.57 -1.69
CA PHE A 61 -11.44 13.34 -1.84
C PHE A 61 -9.98 13.57 -1.44
N ILE A 62 -9.40 12.59 -0.77
CA ILE A 62 -8.03 12.63 -0.27
C ILE A 62 -7.28 11.36 -0.70
N MET A 63 -5.95 11.40 -0.64
CA MET A 63 -5.15 10.17 -0.67
C MET A 63 -5.50 9.35 0.57
N ASN A 64 -5.70 8.05 0.41
CA ASN A 64 -6.06 7.17 1.53
C ASN A 64 -5.15 7.42 2.73
N PRO A 65 -5.69 7.89 3.85
CA PRO A 65 -4.89 8.23 5.02
C PRO A 65 -4.38 6.98 5.73
N TYR A 66 -3.45 7.17 6.65
CA TYR A 66 -2.82 6.13 7.45
C TYR A 66 -1.96 5.17 6.61
N ASP A 67 -2.49 4.06 6.18
CA ASP A 67 -1.73 2.95 5.60
C ASP A 67 -0.88 3.35 4.38
N GLU A 68 -1.47 4.03 3.41
CA GLU A 68 -0.74 4.47 2.21
C GLU A 68 0.17 5.66 2.49
N TRP A 69 -0.23 6.53 3.42
CA TRP A 69 0.63 7.61 3.89
C TRP A 69 1.89 7.04 4.54
N TYR A 70 1.75 6.07 5.44
CA TYR A 70 2.90 5.42 6.08
C TYR A 70 3.76 4.66 5.07
N ALA A 71 3.13 3.99 4.12
CA ALA A 71 3.84 3.33 3.03
C ALA A 71 4.71 4.31 2.23
N LEU A 72 4.17 5.48 1.87
CA LEU A 72 4.90 6.53 1.16
C LEU A 72 6.03 7.10 2.00
N VAL A 73 5.77 7.46 3.26
CA VAL A 73 6.79 7.99 4.17
C VAL A 73 7.91 6.99 4.35
N ARG A 74 7.59 5.70 4.55
CA ARG A 74 8.61 4.66 4.74
C ARG A 74 9.47 4.44 3.49
N ALA A 75 8.87 4.51 2.31
CA ALA A 75 9.62 4.44 1.05
C ALA A 75 10.57 5.63 0.90
N LEU A 76 10.14 6.84 1.26
CA LEU A 76 10.97 8.04 1.23
C LEU A 76 12.12 7.97 2.23
N GLU A 77 11.88 7.52 3.47
CA GLU A 77 12.93 7.30 4.46
C GLU A 77 13.97 6.28 3.96
N LEU A 78 13.54 5.20 3.33
CA LEU A 78 14.44 4.19 2.78
C LEU A 78 15.29 4.77 1.65
N LYS A 79 14.68 5.57 0.76
CA LYS A 79 15.38 6.32 -0.28
C LYS A 79 16.43 7.28 0.32
N GLU A 80 16.09 8.01 1.37
CA GLU A 80 17.02 8.95 2.03
C GLU A 80 18.20 8.21 2.67
N GLN A 81 17.96 7.03 3.24
CA GLN A 81 18.98 6.24 3.92
C GLN A 81 19.93 5.52 2.96
N GLN A 82 19.43 5.03 1.84
CA GLN A 82 20.18 4.11 0.97
C GLN A 82 20.33 4.58 -0.48
N GLY A 83 19.69 5.69 -0.82
CA GLY A 83 19.55 6.14 -2.19
C GLY A 83 18.43 5.39 -2.91
N GLY A 84 18.11 5.85 -4.10
CA GLY A 84 17.07 5.24 -4.90
C GLY A 84 16.07 6.24 -5.46
N SER A 85 14.97 5.73 -5.98
CA SER A 85 13.85 6.53 -6.47
C SER A 85 12.53 5.96 -5.98
N VAL A 86 11.58 6.84 -5.71
CA VAL A 86 10.21 6.50 -5.31
C VAL A 86 9.25 6.95 -6.39
N THR A 87 8.57 6.01 -7.01
CA THR A 87 7.48 6.24 -7.95
C THR A 87 6.15 5.96 -7.26
N ILE A 88 5.19 6.85 -7.35
CA ILE A 88 3.82 6.58 -6.91
C ILE A 88 2.97 6.10 -8.09
N LEU A 89 2.09 5.15 -7.82
CA LEU A 89 1.15 4.61 -8.81
C LEU A 89 -0.29 4.76 -8.30
N HIS A 90 -1.14 5.29 -9.16
CA HIS A 90 -2.58 5.36 -8.94
C HIS A 90 -3.35 4.75 -10.11
N VAL A 91 -4.31 3.89 -9.80
CA VAL A 91 -5.28 3.38 -10.79
C VAL A 91 -6.56 4.18 -10.62
N GLY A 92 -6.91 4.96 -11.62
CA GLY A 92 -8.10 5.81 -11.55
C GLY A 92 -8.20 6.84 -12.67
N PRO A 93 -9.37 7.48 -12.81
CA PRO A 93 -9.62 8.48 -13.84
C PRO A 93 -8.81 9.76 -13.60
N GLN A 94 -8.75 10.62 -14.61
CA GLN A 94 -8.03 11.89 -14.57
C GLN A 94 -8.49 12.81 -13.43
N ALA A 95 -9.72 12.73 -13.02
CA ALA A 95 -10.25 13.53 -11.91
C ALA A 95 -9.49 13.31 -10.58
N ASN A 96 -8.78 12.18 -10.46
CA ASN A 96 -8.02 11.81 -9.27
C ASN A 96 -6.59 12.42 -9.22
N GLU A 97 -6.20 13.26 -10.17
CA GLU A 97 -4.85 13.85 -10.21
C GLU A 97 -4.45 14.60 -8.93
N THR A 98 -5.41 15.11 -8.17
CA THR A 98 -5.14 15.85 -6.93
C THR A 98 -4.40 14.99 -5.89
N VAL A 99 -4.74 13.71 -5.76
CA VAL A 99 -4.05 12.81 -4.83
C VAL A 99 -2.64 12.47 -5.30
N ILE A 100 -2.45 12.35 -6.61
CA ILE A 100 -1.13 12.12 -7.22
C ILE A 100 -0.22 13.33 -6.98
N ARG A 101 -0.71 14.54 -7.25
CA ARG A 101 0.03 15.79 -6.99
C ARG A 101 0.41 15.94 -5.53
N LYS A 102 -0.42 15.48 -4.61
CA LYS A 102 -0.11 15.48 -3.18
C LYS A 102 1.03 14.52 -2.87
N GLY A 103 1.04 13.31 -3.42
CA GLY A 103 2.13 12.35 -3.25
C GLY A 103 3.47 12.87 -3.78
N LEU A 104 3.47 13.55 -4.95
CA LEU A 104 4.67 14.24 -5.46
C LEU A 104 5.12 15.37 -4.53
N ALA A 105 4.19 16.16 -4.00
CA ALA A 105 4.51 17.25 -3.07
C ALA A 105 5.08 16.74 -1.72
N ILE A 106 4.78 15.51 -1.32
CA ILE A 106 5.35 14.86 -0.14
C ILE A 106 6.81 14.46 -0.36
N GLY A 107 7.21 14.13 -1.61
CA GLY A 107 8.60 13.84 -1.93
C GLY A 107 8.83 12.68 -2.91
N ALA A 108 7.78 12.09 -3.48
CA ALA A 108 7.95 11.11 -4.55
C ALA A 108 8.66 11.75 -5.77
N ASP A 109 9.52 10.98 -6.41
CA ASP A 109 10.30 11.47 -7.57
C ASP A 109 9.50 11.46 -8.85
N ASP A 110 8.61 10.49 -8.98
CA ASP A 110 7.80 10.30 -10.18
C ASP A 110 6.41 9.78 -9.81
N ALA A 111 5.49 9.93 -10.74
CA ALA A 111 4.11 9.50 -10.56
C ALA A 111 3.51 8.95 -11.84
N VAL A 112 2.82 7.84 -11.71
CA VAL A 112 2.13 7.18 -12.82
C VAL A 112 0.66 7.03 -12.49
N ARG A 113 -0.18 7.37 -13.43
CA ARG A 113 -1.62 7.12 -13.38
C ARG A 113 -2.00 6.10 -14.46
N VAL A 114 -2.59 5.02 -14.04
CA VAL A 114 -3.27 4.10 -14.95
C VAL A 114 -4.68 4.64 -15.18
N ASP A 115 -4.95 5.06 -16.42
CA ASP A 115 -6.24 5.67 -16.79
C ASP A 115 -7.31 4.59 -16.96
N ALA A 116 -7.83 4.14 -15.83
CA ALA A 116 -8.88 3.12 -15.78
C ALA A 116 -9.77 3.34 -14.57
N GLU A 117 -11.07 3.11 -14.71
CA GLU A 117 -11.98 3.13 -13.55
C GLU A 117 -11.81 1.81 -12.78
N PRO A 118 -11.48 1.85 -11.49
CA PRO A 118 -11.36 0.66 -10.66
C PRO A 118 -12.72 -0.05 -10.54
N GLN A 119 -12.81 -1.28 -11.03
CA GLN A 119 -14.05 -2.06 -11.01
C GLN A 119 -14.16 -2.95 -9.77
N ASN A 120 -13.04 -3.53 -9.36
CA ASN A 120 -12.90 -4.41 -8.21
C ASN A 120 -11.42 -4.58 -7.84
N ALA A 121 -11.14 -5.28 -6.75
CA ALA A 121 -9.78 -5.52 -6.25
C ALA A 121 -8.90 -6.25 -7.28
N MET A 122 -9.42 -7.29 -7.92
CA MET A 122 -8.71 -8.09 -8.92
C MET A 122 -8.29 -7.25 -10.13
N PHE A 123 -9.19 -6.40 -10.64
CA PHE A 123 -8.89 -5.50 -11.75
C PHE A 123 -7.78 -4.53 -11.36
N THR A 124 -7.89 -3.90 -10.19
CA THR A 124 -6.89 -2.94 -9.69
C THR A 124 -5.54 -3.61 -9.51
N ALA A 125 -5.50 -4.79 -8.89
CA ALA A 125 -4.28 -5.56 -8.72
C ALA A 125 -3.62 -5.93 -10.06
N ALA A 126 -4.41 -6.30 -11.06
CA ALA A 126 -3.90 -6.62 -12.39
C ALA A 126 -3.25 -5.42 -13.07
N GLN A 127 -3.83 -4.21 -12.95
CA GLN A 127 -3.25 -2.99 -13.50
C GLN A 127 -1.91 -2.65 -12.80
N ILE A 128 -1.89 -2.73 -11.47
CA ILE A 128 -0.67 -2.50 -10.67
C ILE A 128 0.42 -3.50 -11.06
N ALA A 129 0.09 -4.79 -11.11
CA ALA A 129 1.04 -5.84 -11.44
C ALA A 129 1.59 -5.71 -12.86
N ALA A 130 0.76 -5.35 -13.83
CA ALA A 130 1.19 -5.13 -15.21
C ALA A 130 2.25 -4.02 -15.30
N TYR A 131 2.01 -2.90 -14.64
CA TYR A 131 2.98 -1.81 -14.59
C TYR A 131 4.24 -2.20 -13.81
N ALA A 132 4.09 -2.78 -12.63
CA ALA A 132 5.23 -3.17 -11.80
C ALA A 132 6.17 -4.16 -12.51
N LYS A 133 5.61 -5.08 -13.31
CA LYS A 133 6.40 -6.02 -14.14
C LYS A 133 7.23 -5.30 -15.20
N SER A 134 6.68 -4.27 -15.84
CA SER A 134 7.37 -3.54 -16.93
C SER A 134 8.56 -2.74 -16.43
N GLU A 135 8.52 -2.24 -15.20
CA GLU A 135 9.50 -1.31 -14.64
C GLU A 135 10.53 -1.94 -13.72
N ASN A 136 10.37 -3.18 -13.32
CA ASN A 136 11.30 -3.91 -12.43
C ASN A 136 11.59 -3.22 -11.11
N PHE A 137 10.56 -2.88 -10.35
CA PHE A 137 10.72 -2.36 -8.99
C PHE A 137 11.31 -3.42 -8.05
N ASP A 138 12.11 -2.97 -7.08
CA ASP A 138 12.73 -3.83 -6.07
C ASP A 138 11.76 -4.10 -4.92
N ILE A 139 11.01 -3.09 -4.50
CA ILE A 139 9.99 -3.19 -3.46
C ILE A 139 8.72 -2.43 -3.90
N VAL A 140 7.58 -3.05 -3.69
CA VAL A 140 6.27 -2.41 -3.87
C VAL A 140 5.63 -2.22 -2.50
N PHE A 141 5.34 -0.98 -2.15
CA PHE A 141 4.65 -0.58 -0.94
C PHE A 141 3.18 -0.35 -1.25
N MET A 142 2.31 -0.90 -0.43
CA MET A 142 0.86 -0.77 -0.56
C MET A 142 0.24 -0.56 0.81
N GLY A 143 -0.85 0.18 0.88
CA GLY A 143 -1.70 0.19 2.06
C GLY A 143 -2.24 -1.21 2.35
N LYS A 144 -2.52 -1.52 3.60
CA LYS A 144 -3.23 -2.74 3.97
C LYS A 144 -4.65 -2.71 3.37
N GLU A 145 -5.33 -1.59 3.56
CA GLU A 145 -6.72 -1.38 3.14
C GLU A 145 -7.00 0.10 2.89
N THR A 146 -8.15 0.40 2.31
CA THR A 146 -8.68 1.76 2.19
C THR A 146 -9.75 2.01 3.24
N ILE A 147 -9.85 3.25 3.74
CA ILE A 147 -10.78 3.60 4.82
C ILE A 147 -12.26 3.49 4.44
N ASP A 148 -12.58 3.41 3.16
CA ASP A 148 -13.93 3.31 2.63
C ASP A 148 -14.39 1.87 2.37
N TYR A 149 -13.46 0.97 2.01
CA TYR A 149 -13.76 -0.41 1.65
C TYR A 149 -13.27 -1.46 2.65
N ASN A 150 -12.15 -1.21 3.32
CA ASN A 150 -11.51 -2.16 4.24
C ASN A 150 -11.31 -3.57 3.64
N GLY A 151 -11.06 -3.66 2.33
CA GLY A 151 -11.03 -4.93 1.59
C GLY A 151 -9.80 -5.78 1.84
N SER A 152 -8.64 -5.16 2.09
CA SER A 152 -7.35 -5.84 2.35
C SER A 152 -6.89 -6.86 1.27
N GLU A 153 -7.40 -6.77 0.05
CA GLU A 153 -7.25 -7.79 -1.00
C GLU A 153 -6.20 -7.42 -2.05
N VAL A 154 -6.14 -6.14 -2.44
CA VAL A 154 -5.38 -5.68 -3.62
C VAL A 154 -3.90 -6.02 -3.49
N ALA A 155 -3.31 -5.84 -2.31
CA ALA A 155 -1.88 -6.08 -2.10
C ALA A 155 -1.52 -7.57 -2.27
N ALA A 156 -2.30 -8.47 -1.67
CA ALA A 156 -2.07 -9.91 -1.78
C ALA A 156 -2.24 -10.40 -3.23
N MET A 157 -3.29 -9.95 -3.93
CA MET A 157 -3.52 -10.27 -5.34
C MET A 157 -2.40 -9.75 -6.24
N THR A 158 -1.91 -8.54 -5.98
CA THR A 158 -0.79 -7.97 -6.72
C THR A 158 0.48 -8.80 -6.53
N ALA A 159 0.77 -9.22 -5.31
CA ALA A 159 1.94 -10.04 -4.99
C ALA A 159 1.90 -11.40 -5.71
N GLU A 160 0.76 -12.07 -5.69
CA GLU A 160 0.56 -13.32 -6.42
C GLU A 160 0.75 -13.13 -7.93
N MET A 161 0.18 -12.07 -8.51
CA MET A 161 0.37 -11.77 -9.93
C MET A 161 1.82 -11.44 -10.29
N LEU A 162 2.61 -10.94 -9.34
CA LEU A 162 4.03 -10.64 -9.51
C LEU A 162 4.94 -11.86 -9.25
N ASP A 163 4.38 -12.96 -8.74
CA ASP A 163 5.14 -14.11 -8.23
C ASP A 163 6.21 -13.66 -7.22
N ALA A 164 5.81 -12.83 -6.27
CA ALA A 164 6.71 -12.13 -5.35
C ALA A 164 6.33 -12.37 -3.89
N PRO A 165 7.32 -12.48 -2.97
CA PRO A 165 7.06 -12.57 -1.55
C PRO A 165 6.24 -11.39 -1.04
N PHE A 166 5.28 -11.66 -0.17
CA PHE A 166 4.36 -10.68 0.38
C PHE A 166 4.35 -10.72 1.92
N VAL A 167 4.38 -9.56 2.52
CA VAL A 167 4.20 -9.41 3.98
C VAL A 167 3.08 -8.42 4.23
N SER A 168 1.98 -8.93 4.79
CA SER A 168 0.86 -8.10 5.26
C SER A 168 1.11 -7.63 6.69
N TYR A 169 0.44 -6.55 7.09
CA TYR A 169 0.52 -5.99 8.44
C TYR A 169 1.96 -5.66 8.89
N ALA A 170 2.80 -5.25 7.94
CA ALA A 170 4.17 -4.88 8.25
C ALA A 170 4.21 -3.61 9.11
N THR A 171 4.94 -3.66 10.22
CA THR A 171 5.10 -2.55 11.17
C THR A 171 6.51 -1.98 11.16
N LYS A 172 7.46 -2.73 10.61
CA LYS A 172 8.84 -2.30 10.46
C LYS A 172 9.49 -2.95 9.25
N LEU A 173 10.38 -2.22 8.62
CA LEU A 173 11.20 -2.68 7.52
C LEU A 173 12.63 -2.16 7.71
N ASP A 174 13.59 -3.06 7.74
CA ASP A 174 15.01 -2.76 7.65
C ASP A 174 15.60 -3.46 6.41
N VAL A 175 16.31 -2.72 5.57
CA VAL A 175 16.96 -3.25 4.36
C VAL A 175 18.47 -3.12 4.52
N SER A 176 19.20 -4.20 4.32
CA SER A 176 20.65 -4.24 4.36
C SER A 176 21.19 -5.12 3.22
N GLY A 177 21.83 -4.50 2.25
CA GLY A 177 22.24 -5.17 1.02
C GLY A 177 21.06 -5.78 0.28
N ASP A 178 21.07 -7.07 0.09
CA ASP A 178 20.03 -7.88 -0.56
C ASP A 178 18.96 -8.46 0.40
N THR A 179 19.07 -8.13 1.69
CA THR A 179 18.22 -8.70 2.74
C THR A 179 17.27 -7.65 3.29
N ALA A 180 15.98 -7.96 3.27
CA ALA A 180 14.94 -7.21 3.95
C ALA A 180 14.48 -7.94 5.22
N THR A 181 14.53 -7.27 6.35
CA THR A 181 14.03 -7.76 7.63
C THR A 181 12.77 -6.99 8.01
N LEU A 182 11.71 -7.73 8.31
CA LEU A 182 10.40 -7.15 8.61
C LEU A 182 9.88 -7.62 9.96
N GLU A 183 9.20 -6.71 10.65
CA GLU A 183 8.30 -7.04 11.74
C GLU A 183 6.86 -6.88 11.23
N ARG A 184 5.95 -7.73 11.70
CA ARG A 184 4.53 -7.63 11.37
C ARG A 184 3.67 -7.87 12.60
N ASP A 185 2.51 -7.25 12.64
CA ASP A 185 1.49 -7.58 13.63
C ASP A 185 0.84 -8.93 13.30
N ILE A 186 0.56 -9.70 14.35
CA ILE A 186 -0.18 -10.94 14.27
C ILE A 186 -1.46 -10.75 15.07
N GLU A 187 -2.59 -10.82 14.39
CA GLU A 187 -3.89 -11.00 15.05
C GLU A 187 -4.03 -12.45 15.45
N GLY A 188 -4.61 -12.72 16.58
CA GLY A 188 -4.83 -14.08 17.06
C GLY A 188 -4.52 -14.28 18.53
N CYS A 189 -3.95 -13.27 19.17
CA CYS A 189 -3.68 -13.30 20.59
C CYS A 189 -4.98 -13.32 21.46
N LEU A 190 -6.11 -13.00 20.88
CA LEU A 190 -7.40 -12.96 21.56
C LEU A 190 -8.02 -14.34 21.78
N LEU A 191 -7.56 -15.34 21.06
CA LEU A 191 -8.01 -16.72 21.26
C LEU A 191 -7.60 -17.30 22.59
N TYR A 192 -6.52 -16.80 23.17
CA TYR A 192 -6.02 -17.29 24.46
C TYR A 192 -6.85 -16.87 25.66
N THR A 193 -7.64 -15.81 25.52
CA THR A 193 -8.50 -15.36 26.61
C THR A 193 -9.82 -16.13 26.66
N SER A 194 -10.26 -16.70 25.55
CA SER A 194 -11.43 -17.55 25.53
C SER A 194 -11.13 -18.97 26.06
N ASP A 195 -9.95 -19.48 25.68
CA ASP A 195 -9.54 -20.81 26.12
C ASP A 195 -9.29 -20.88 27.64
N ALA A 196 -8.87 -19.77 28.23
CA ALA A 196 -8.69 -19.66 29.68
C ALA A 196 -10.00 -19.52 30.47
N ALA A 197 -11.11 -19.27 29.79
CA ALA A 197 -12.42 -19.13 30.41
C ALA A 197 -13.21 -20.44 30.42
N ASP A 198 -12.76 -21.44 29.69
CA ASP A 198 -13.39 -22.75 29.59
C ASP A 198 -12.79 -23.79 30.58
N GLU A 199 -11.77 -23.37 31.38
CA GLU A 199 -11.22 -24.12 32.49
C GLU A 199 -11.79 -23.63 33.84
#